data_b9a5dde36377b76b887df4b2eddb6d10
#
_entry.id   b9a5dde36377b76b887df4b2eddb6d10
#
_cell.length_a   1.000
_cell.length_b   1.000
_cell.length_c   1.000
_cell.angle_alpha   90.00
_cell.angle_beta   90.00
_cell.angle_gamma   90.00
#
_symmetry.space_group_name_H-M   'P 1'
#
loop_
_entity.id
_entity.type
_entity.pdbx_description
1 polymer ?
#
loop_
_entity_poly.entity_id
_entity_poly.type
_entity_poly.pdbx_seq_one_letter_code
_entity_poly.pdbx_strand_id
1 'polypeptide(L)'
;MALWDQIKKGAEEGLEALKEGMAVFISEAGKQSKIIKKRVELSAVQNNVRKTFIRLGSLIYDLHSRGEKEFQDDPEVKDLVAEIDEYRTRVREIELEIEAVKKEENSKPGV
;
A
#
# COMPACT_ATOMS: atom_id res chain seq x y z
N MET A 1 13.88 16.80 11.48
CA MET A 1 13.14 17.89 10.87
C MET A 1 11.67 17.75 11.19
N ALA A 2 11.09 18.78 11.74
CA ALA A 2 9.73 18.72 12.26
C ALA A 2 8.68 18.37 11.19
N LEU A 3 8.81 18.91 9.99
CA LEU A 3 7.87 18.63 8.90
C LEU A 3 7.87 17.17 8.50
N TRP A 4 9.05 16.60 8.39
CA TRP A 4 9.22 15.21 8.02
C TRP A 4 8.65 14.28 9.08
N ASP A 5 8.92 14.58 10.35
CA ASP A 5 8.40 13.81 11.48
C ASP A 5 6.87 13.85 11.52
N GLN A 6 6.26 14.98 11.21
CA GLN A 6 4.81 15.12 11.13
C GLN A 6 4.20 14.28 10.01
N ILE A 7 4.84 14.26 8.84
CA ILE A 7 4.38 13.46 7.71
C ILE A 7 4.45 11.97 8.07
N LYS A 8 5.56 11.55 8.65
CA LYS A 8 5.77 10.17 9.05
C LYS A 8 4.76 9.73 10.10
N LYS A 9 4.55 10.56 11.12
CA LYS A 9 3.59 10.29 12.19
C LYS A 9 2.16 10.20 11.65
N GLY A 10 1.77 11.13 10.79
CA GLY A 10 0.45 11.11 10.17
C GLY A 10 0.22 9.86 9.34
N ALA A 11 1.24 9.40 8.60
CA ALA A 11 1.15 8.17 7.83
C ALA A 11 0.99 6.94 8.72
N GLU A 12 1.71 6.89 9.84
CA GLU A 12 1.63 5.77 10.80
C GLU A 12 0.26 5.74 11.48
N GLU A 13 -0.25 6.87 11.91
CA GLU A 13 -1.58 6.97 12.53
C GLU A 13 -2.69 6.56 11.55
N GLY A 14 -2.60 7.02 10.32
CA GLY A 14 -3.55 6.62 9.28
C GLY A 14 -3.52 5.14 8.99
N LEU A 15 -2.35 4.54 9.03
CA LEU A 15 -2.18 3.10 8.82
C LEU A 15 -2.83 2.29 9.92
N GLU A 16 -2.64 2.68 11.18
CA GLU A 16 -3.25 1.99 12.32
C GLU A 16 -4.77 2.10 12.30
N ALA A 17 -5.30 3.28 12.04
CA ALA A 17 -6.74 3.50 11.92
C ALA A 17 -7.34 2.62 10.84
N LEU A 18 -6.64 2.48 9.72
CA LEU A 18 -7.09 1.64 8.62
C LEU A 18 -7.12 0.16 8.99
N LYS A 19 -6.09 -0.31 9.69
CA LYS A 19 -6.01 -1.68 10.16
C LYS A 19 -7.13 -2.01 11.14
N GLU A 20 -7.39 -1.12 12.08
CA GLU A 20 -8.45 -1.31 13.05
C GLU A 20 -9.83 -1.32 12.38
N GLY A 21 -10.09 -0.40 11.48
CA GLY A 21 -11.33 -0.35 10.74
C GLY A 21 -11.58 -1.59 9.92
N MET A 22 -10.55 -2.14 9.31
CA MET A 22 -10.66 -3.37 8.55
C MET A 22 -10.89 -4.59 9.42
N ALA A 23 -10.21 -4.66 10.56
CA ALA A 23 -10.40 -5.76 11.50
C ALA A 23 -11.85 -5.81 11.99
N VAL A 24 -12.42 -4.66 12.35
CA VAL A 24 -13.81 -4.54 12.76
C VAL A 24 -14.75 -4.95 11.63
N PHE A 25 -14.50 -4.48 10.42
CA PHE A 25 -15.31 -4.81 9.26
C PHE A 25 -15.33 -6.32 8.99
N ILE A 26 -14.20 -6.98 9.06
CA ILE A 26 -14.09 -8.43 8.86
C ILE A 26 -14.84 -9.17 9.96
N SER A 27 -14.70 -8.72 11.20
CA SER A 27 -15.34 -9.32 12.35
C SER A 27 -16.87 -9.20 12.26
N GLU A 28 -17.40 -8.04 11.90
CA GLU A 28 -18.83 -7.82 11.75
C GLU A 28 -19.44 -8.57 10.58
N ALA A 29 -18.75 -8.60 9.47
CA ALA A 29 -19.19 -9.36 8.31
C ALA A 29 -19.33 -10.84 8.62
N GLY A 30 -18.55 -11.35 9.54
CA GLY A 30 -18.57 -12.75 9.98
C GLY A 30 -18.51 -13.75 8.84
N LYS A 31 -18.47 -13.28 7.65
CA LYS A 31 -18.53 -14.07 6.44
C LYS A 31 -17.24 -13.90 5.70
N GLN A 32 -16.67 -14.98 5.40
CA GLN A 32 -15.42 -14.98 4.71
C GLN A 32 -15.61 -14.81 3.22
N SER A 33 -16.13 -13.67 2.81
CA SER A 33 -16.17 -13.36 1.40
C SER A 33 -14.74 -13.29 0.88
N LYS A 34 -14.48 -13.94 -0.23
CA LYS A 34 -13.18 -13.87 -0.89
C LYS A 34 -12.83 -12.43 -1.25
N ILE A 35 -13.82 -11.64 -1.60
CA ILE A 35 -13.64 -10.24 -1.94
C ILE A 35 -13.14 -9.45 -0.73
N ILE A 36 -13.69 -9.69 0.45
CA ILE A 36 -13.27 -8.99 1.68
C ILE A 36 -11.82 -9.32 2.00
N LYS A 37 -11.43 -10.58 1.92
CA LYS A 37 -10.04 -10.99 2.16
C LYS A 37 -9.09 -10.32 1.18
N LYS A 38 -9.46 -10.26 -0.08
CA LYS A 38 -8.64 -9.63 -1.10
C LYS A 38 -8.55 -8.12 -0.93
N ARG A 39 -9.62 -7.48 -0.48
CA ARG A 39 -9.59 -6.04 -0.18
C ARG A 39 -8.69 -5.72 1.00
N VAL A 40 -8.65 -6.60 2.00
CA VAL A 40 -7.73 -6.47 3.13
C VAL A 40 -6.29 -6.58 2.64
N GLU A 41 -6.02 -7.59 1.82
CA GLU A 41 -4.70 -7.76 1.21
C GLU A 41 -4.31 -6.55 0.36
N LEU A 42 -5.25 -6.06 -0.46
CA LEU A 42 -5.03 -4.88 -1.29
C LEU A 42 -4.66 -3.66 -0.45
N SER A 43 -5.39 -3.41 0.63
CA SER A 43 -5.10 -2.30 1.52
C SER A 43 -3.74 -2.42 2.18
N ALA A 44 -3.35 -3.63 2.58
CA ALA A 44 -2.03 -3.86 3.16
C ALA A 44 -0.92 -3.55 2.16
N VAL A 45 -1.08 -3.97 0.91
CA VAL A 45 -0.09 -3.67 -0.13
C VAL A 45 -0.05 -2.19 -0.45
N GLN A 46 -1.21 -1.52 -0.55
CA GLN A 46 -1.27 -0.08 -0.78
C GLN A 46 -0.61 0.70 0.34
N ASN A 47 -0.74 0.24 1.58
CA ASN A 47 -0.06 0.87 2.71
C ASN A 47 1.46 0.70 2.60
N ASN A 48 1.91 -0.45 2.12
CA ASN A 48 3.33 -0.67 1.87
C ASN A 48 3.85 0.29 0.79
N VAL A 49 3.06 0.52 -0.25
CA VAL A 49 3.40 1.52 -1.28
C VAL A 49 3.60 2.89 -0.65
N ARG A 50 2.66 3.32 0.20
CA ARG A 50 2.77 4.62 0.87
C ARG A 50 4.00 4.73 1.75
N LYS A 51 4.29 3.70 2.53
CA LYS A 51 5.49 3.67 3.38
C LYS A 51 6.76 3.78 2.55
N THR A 52 6.80 3.07 1.43
CA THR A 52 7.98 3.07 0.57
C THR A 52 8.15 4.43 -0.12
N PHE A 53 7.06 5.07 -0.53
CA PHE A 53 7.12 6.44 -1.05
C PHE A 53 7.65 7.43 -0.02
N ILE A 54 7.24 7.29 1.24
CA ILE A 54 7.73 8.15 2.32
C ILE A 54 9.24 7.96 2.50
N ARG A 55 9.72 6.72 2.51
CA ARG A 55 11.14 6.42 2.59
C ARG A 55 11.91 7.00 1.41
N LEU A 56 11.38 6.86 0.22
CA LEU A 56 11.98 7.39 -1.00
C LEU A 56 12.06 8.91 -0.94
N GLY A 57 10.97 9.57 -0.55
CA GLY A 57 10.94 11.02 -0.39
C GLY A 57 11.95 11.51 0.63
N SER A 58 12.08 10.80 1.75
CA SER A 58 13.06 11.12 2.79
C SER A 58 14.48 11.02 2.27
N LEU A 59 14.77 9.95 1.58
CA LEU A 59 16.09 9.72 1.03
C LEU A 59 16.46 10.77 -0.01
N ILE A 60 15.54 11.08 -0.92
CA ILE A 60 15.76 12.10 -1.95
C ILE A 60 15.98 13.47 -1.31
N TYR A 61 15.19 13.81 -0.30
CA TYR A 61 15.38 15.07 0.42
C TYR A 61 16.75 15.15 1.09
N ASP A 62 17.18 14.07 1.74
CA ASP A 62 18.49 14.01 2.38
C ASP A 62 19.62 14.15 1.35
N LEU A 63 19.52 13.48 0.23
CA LEU A 63 20.52 13.59 -0.84
C LEU A 63 20.56 15.01 -1.40
N HIS A 64 19.40 15.60 -1.61
CA HIS A 64 19.31 16.99 -2.04
C HIS A 64 19.96 17.94 -1.03
N SER A 65 19.72 17.72 0.26
CA SER A 65 20.29 18.54 1.34
C SER A 65 21.81 18.44 1.42
N ARG A 66 22.39 17.32 1.00
CA ARG A 66 23.83 17.15 0.92
C ARG A 66 24.42 17.69 -0.37
N GLY A 67 23.61 18.24 -1.25
CA GLY A 67 24.06 18.79 -2.52
C GLY A 67 24.25 17.76 -3.63
N GLU A 68 23.80 16.55 -3.44
CA GLU A 68 23.85 15.52 -4.48
C GLU A 68 22.79 15.78 -5.54
N LYS A 69 23.17 15.76 -6.79
CA LYS A 69 22.28 16.09 -7.91
C LYS A 69 21.81 14.89 -8.70
N GLU A 70 22.49 13.75 -8.57
CA GLU A 70 22.21 12.54 -9.34
C GLU A 70 21.69 11.43 -8.45
N PHE A 71 20.53 11.67 -7.80
CA PHE A 71 19.94 10.66 -6.90
C PHE A 71 19.45 9.43 -7.66
N GLN A 72 19.24 9.53 -8.95
CA GLN A 72 18.77 8.42 -9.79
C GLN A 72 19.74 7.25 -9.77
N ASP A 73 21.03 7.54 -9.58
CA ASP A 73 22.07 6.52 -9.57
C ASP A 73 22.34 5.94 -8.17
N ASP A 74 21.72 6.50 -7.15
CA ASP A 74 21.89 6.00 -5.78
C ASP A 74 21.29 4.60 -5.64
N PRO A 75 22.03 3.63 -5.10
CA PRO A 75 21.55 2.25 -4.98
C PRO A 75 20.29 2.12 -4.12
N GLU A 76 20.17 2.88 -3.03
CA GLU A 76 18.98 2.84 -2.18
C GLU A 76 17.76 3.41 -2.90
N VAL A 77 17.95 4.47 -3.69
CA VAL A 77 16.86 5.04 -4.50
C VAL A 77 16.37 3.99 -5.49
N LYS A 78 17.28 3.31 -6.18
CA LYS A 78 16.92 2.26 -7.12
C LYS A 78 16.18 1.11 -6.44
N ASP A 79 16.64 0.70 -5.28
CA ASP A 79 16.00 -0.38 -4.52
C ASP A 79 14.59 -0.01 -4.10
N LEU A 80 14.39 1.22 -3.61
CA LEU A 80 13.07 1.69 -3.20
C LEU A 80 12.11 1.81 -4.39
N VAL A 81 12.59 2.28 -5.53
CA VAL A 81 11.79 2.34 -6.76
C VAL A 81 11.38 0.94 -7.20
N ALA A 82 12.31 0.00 -7.18
CA ALA A 82 12.01 -1.39 -7.53
C ALA A 82 10.97 -2.01 -6.58
N GLU A 83 11.09 -1.72 -5.30
CA GLU A 83 10.12 -2.18 -4.29
C GLU A 83 8.73 -1.61 -4.56
N ILE A 84 8.63 -0.32 -4.88
CA ILE A 84 7.36 0.30 -5.23
C ILE A 84 6.76 -0.37 -6.48
N ASP A 85 7.57 -0.64 -7.49
CA ASP A 85 7.10 -1.28 -8.70
C ASP A 85 6.55 -2.69 -8.43
N GLU A 86 7.20 -3.44 -7.56
CA GLU A 86 6.72 -4.76 -7.15
C GLU A 86 5.38 -4.67 -6.43
N TYR A 87 5.23 -3.74 -5.49
CA TYR A 87 3.97 -3.54 -4.79
C TYR A 87 2.86 -3.10 -5.73
N ARG A 88 3.16 -2.22 -6.68
CA ARG A 88 2.15 -1.76 -7.65
C ARG A 88 1.70 -2.89 -8.57
N THR A 89 2.62 -3.77 -8.95
CA THR A 89 2.27 -4.98 -9.71
C THR A 89 1.34 -5.87 -8.89
N ARG A 90 1.63 -6.05 -7.61
CA ARG A 90 0.78 -6.85 -6.73
C ARG A 90 -0.60 -6.21 -6.56
N VAL A 91 -0.68 -4.89 -6.43
CA VAL A 91 -1.97 -4.18 -6.37
C VAL A 91 -2.81 -4.50 -7.60
N ARG A 92 -2.21 -4.42 -8.78
CA ARG A 92 -2.92 -4.74 -10.03
C ARG A 92 -3.39 -6.19 -10.06
N GLU A 93 -2.57 -7.12 -9.64
CA GLU A 93 -2.93 -8.54 -9.57
C GLU A 93 -4.14 -8.76 -8.66
N ILE A 94 -4.12 -8.16 -7.47
CA ILE A 94 -5.22 -8.27 -6.51
C ILE A 94 -6.50 -7.66 -7.08
N GLU A 95 -6.41 -6.50 -7.73
CA GLU A 95 -7.57 -5.87 -8.35
C GLU A 95 -8.19 -6.77 -9.43
N LEU A 96 -7.36 -7.43 -10.23
CA LEU A 96 -7.83 -8.38 -11.23
C LEU A 96 -8.46 -9.62 -10.58
N GLU A 97 -7.89 -10.08 -9.47
CA GLU A 97 -8.45 -11.19 -8.71
C GLU A 97 -9.82 -10.84 -8.13
N ILE A 98 -9.97 -9.61 -7.63
CA ILE A 98 -11.27 -9.12 -7.14
C ILE A 98 -12.30 -9.09 -8.28
N GLU A 99 -11.90 -8.59 -9.43
CA GLU A 99 -12.81 -8.57 -10.60
C GLU A 99 -13.23 -9.98 -11.01
N ALA A 100 -12.31 -10.92 -11.00
CA ALA A 100 -12.61 -12.32 -11.32
C ALA A 100 -13.60 -12.93 -10.32
N VAL A 101 -13.42 -12.65 -9.03
CA VAL A 101 -14.33 -13.15 -8.00
C VAL A 101 -15.72 -12.53 -8.14
N LYS A 102 -15.79 -11.22 -8.44
CA LYS A 102 -17.07 -10.55 -8.67
C LYS A 102 -17.83 -11.14 -9.84
N LYS A 103 -17.13 -11.44 -10.92
CA LYS A 103 -17.75 -12.10 -12.09
C LYS A 103 -18.26 -13.49 -11.74
N GLU A 104 -17.51 -14.22 -10.96
CA GLU A 104 -17.91 -15.55 -10.50
C GLU A 104 -19.18 -15.49 -9.66
N GLU A 105 -19.24 -14.58 -8.70
CA GLU A 105 -20.39 -14.40 -7.83
C GLU A 105 -21.63 -13.95 -8.60
N ASN A 106 -21.45 -13.02 -9.55
CA ASN A 106 -22.57 -12.53 -10.36
C ASN A 106 -23.10 -13.55 -11.36
N SER A 107 -22.30 -14.56 -11.72
CA SER A 107 -22.71 -15.56 -12.69
C SER A 107 -23.40 -16.77 -12.06
N LYS A 108 -23.45 -16.85 -10.73
CA LYS A 108 -24.12 -17.96 -10.04
C LYS A 108 -25.61 -17.73 -9.99
N PRO A 109 -26.43 -18.59 -10.67
CA PRO A 109 -27.87 -18.44 -10.63
C PRO A 109 -28.44 -18.81 -9.27
N GLY A 110 -29.50 -18.12 -8.86
CA GLY A 110 -30.23 -18.44 -7.66
C GLY A 110 -29.61 -17.97 -6.36
N VAL A 111 -28.65 -17.12 -6.44
CA VAL A 111 -28.03 -16.56 -5.24
C VAL A 111 -28.55 -15.17 -4.98
#